data_7a8aaf22c3dfd89dd66ffbe653e6e8a0
#
_entry.id   7a8aaf22c3dfd89dd66ffbe653e6e8a0
#
_cell.length_a   1.000
_cell.length_b   1.000
_cell.length_c   1.000
_cell.angle_alpha   90.00
_cell.angle_beta   90.00
_cell.angle_gamma   90.00
#
_symmetry.space_group_name_H-M   'P 1'
#
loop_
_entity.id
_entity.type
_entity.pdbx_description
1 polymer ?
#
loop_
_entity_poly.entity_id
_entity_poly.type
_entity_poly.pdbx_seq_one_letter_code
_entity_poly.pdbx_strand_id
1 'polypeptide(L)'
;FADESDADDAHKRVQTGKLDALLGLCEAATCRRVRLLAYFGESSKPCGNCDNCIEPPDTWDATREAQMALSCVFRAQRASGFHFGAGHLIDILRGNRSEKIMQRGHEKLTTFGIGAALGEPEWRAIFRQLVAFGYLTVDHEGFGSLVLTEAAKAVLKSEQNVTMRRYVKPTRTRQSSGRTSERADPTIGMGPRERARWERLRAWRTETAKSDGVPAYVIFHDATLAEIARNGPDSIEDLRGIPGMGARKLDRFGDELLEVVAAD
;
A
#
# COMPACT_ATOMS: atom_id res chain seq x y z
N PHE A 1 -9.44 6.32 -3.21
CA PHE A 1 -9.20 6.45 -4.67
C PHE A 1 -10.25 5.71 -5.51
N ALA A 2 -10.61 4.44 -5.21
CA ALA A 2 -11.65 3.73 -5.97
C ALA A 2 -13.07 4.20 -5.61
N ASP A 3 -13.31 4.55 -4.33
CA ASP A 3 -14.60 5.03 -3.82
C ASP A 3 -14.89 6.50 -4.15
N GLU A 4 -13.85 7.30 -4.45
CA GLU A 4 -13.97 8.73 -4.78
C GLU A 4 -14.17 8.98 -6.29
N SER A 5 -14.20 7.94 -7.13
CA SER A 5 -14.43 8.09 -8.55
C SER A 5 -15.95 8.15 -8.84
N ASP A 6 -16.35 9.03 -9.75
CA ASP A 6 -17.74 9.11 -10.28
C ASP A 6 -18.11 7.92 -11.19
N ALA A 7 -17.30 6.85 -11.17
CA ALA A 7 -17.53 5.65 -11.96
C ALA A 7 -18.71 4.82 -11.41
N ASP A 8 -19.38 4.13 -12.30
CA ASP A 8 -20.47 3.22 -11.92
C ASP A 8 -20.01 2.03 -11.03
N ASP A 9 -20.93 1.40 -10.34
CA ASP A 9 -20.62 0.31 -9.41
C ASP A 9 -19.98 -0.90 -10.11
N ALA A 10 -20.27 -1.13 -11.38
CA ALA A 10 -19.66 -2.20 -12.17
C ALA A 10 -18.16 -1.90 -12.39
N HIS A 11 -17.82 -0.67 -12.71
CA HIS A 11 -16.42 -0.23 -12.86
C HIS A 11 -15.67 -0.32 -11.54
N LYS A 12 -16.25 0.13 -10.43
CA LYS A 12 -15.66 0.02 -9.09
C LYS A 12 -15.33 -1.43 -8.71
N ARG A 13 -16.26 -2.37 -8.96
CA ARG A 13 -16.03 -3.81 -8.73
C ARG A 13 -14.86 -4.35 -9.56
N VAL A 14 -14.75 -3.97 -10.82
CA VAL A 14 -13.63 -4.38 -11.69
C VAL A 14 -12.30 -3.83 -11.16
N GLN A 15 -12.25 -2.57 -10.74
CA GLN A 15 -11.03 -1.97 -10.17
C GLN A 15 -10.63 -2.64 -8.86
N THR A 16 -11.59 -2.93 -7.99
CA THR A 16 -11.36 -3.66 -6.75
C THR A 16 -10.81 -5.05 -7.03
N GLY A 17 -11.41 -5.81 -7.94
CA GLY A 17 -10.93 -7.14 -8.32
C GLY A 17 -9.48 -7.12 -8.88
N LYS A 18 -9.11 -6.07 -9.61
CA LYS A 18 -7.71 -5.88 -10.07
C LYS A 18 -6.76 -5.60 -8.91
N LEU A 19 -7.19 -4.80 -7.94
CA LEU A 19 -6.40 -4.51 -6.74
C LEU A 19 -6.20 -5.78 -5.90
N ASP A 20 -7.25 -6.57 -5.69
CA ASP A 20 -7.17 -7.83 -4.96
C ASP A 20 -6.24 -8.83 -5.65
N ALA A 21 -6.29 -8.91 -6.99
CA ALA A 21 -5.37 -9.74 -7.76
C ALA A 21 -3.91 -9.29 -7.60
N LEU A 22 -3.65 -7.97 -7.59
CA LEU A 22 -2.32 -7.42 -7.36
C LEU A 22 -1.82 -7.70 -5.93
N LEU A 23 -2.67 -7.53 -4.92
CA LEU A 23 -2.35 -7.89 -3.54
C LEU A 23 -2.07 -9.38 -3.43
N GLY A 24 -2.86 -10.23 -4.10
CA GLY A 24 -2.64 -11.67 -4.19
C GLY A 24 -1.29 -12.03 -4.81
N LEU A 25 -0.85 -11.29 -5.83
CA LEU A 25 0.49 -11.44 -6.41
C LEU A 25 1.59 -11.05 -5.40
N CYS A 26 1.40 -9.97 -4.65
CA CYS A 26 2.36 -9.51 -3.64
C CYS A 26 2.50 -10.47 -2.45
N GLU A 27 1.41 -11.08 -2.00
CA GLU A 27 1.40 -12.03 -0.89
C GLU A 27 1.76 -13.48 -1.30
N ALA A 28 1.85 -13.78 -2.60
CA ALA A 28 2.15 -15.11 -3.08
C ALA A 28 3.51 -15.62 -2.59
N ALA A 29 3.55 -16.86 -2.12
CA ALA A 29 4.79 -17.58 -1.79
C ALA A 29 5.38 -18.33 -2.99
N THR A 30 4.59 -18.51 -4.06
CA THR A 30 4.96 -19.20 -5.29
C THR A 30 5.54 -18.24 -6.33
N CYS A 31 6.05 -18.78 -7.43
CA CYS A 31 6.60 -17.98 -8.53
C CYS A 31 5.62 -16.88 -8.98
N ARG A 32 6.09 -15.64 -9.01
CA ARG A 32 5.28 -14.48 -9.41
C ARG A 32 4.79 -14.57 -10.84
N ARG A 33 5.64 -15.06 -11.76
CA ARG A 33 5.27 -15.24 -13.16
C ARG A 33 4.13 -16.25 -13.32
N VAL A 34 4.18 -17.37 -12.60
CA VAL A 34 3.11 -18.37 -12.62
C VAL A 34 1.79 -17.75 -12.16
N ARG A 35 1.80 -16.98 -11.07
CA ARG A 35 0.60 -16.29 -10.56
C ARG A 35 0.08 -15.24 -11.54
N LEU A 36 0.97 -14.46 -12.13
CA LEU A 36 0.60 -13.43 -13.09
C LEU A 36 -0.04 -14.03 -14.36
N LEU A 37 0.59 -15.06 -14.93
CA LEU A 37 0.08 -15.71 -16.13
C LEU A 37 -1.25 -16.46 -15.84
N ALA A 38 -1.38 -17.08 -14.66
CA ALA A 38 -2.63 -17.71 -14.26
C ALA A 38 -3.80 -16.72 -14.14
N TYR A 39 -3.54 -15.45 -13.78
CA TYR A 39 -4.56 -14.41 -13.79
C TYR A 39 -5.12 -14.15 -15.20
N PHE A 40 -4.30 -14.34 -16.24
CA PHE A 40 -4.72 -14.24 -17.64
C PHE A 40 -5.17 -15.59 -18.25
N GLY A 41 -5.33 -16.63 -17.44
CA GLY A 41 -5.76 -17.95 -17.88
C GLY A 41 -4.64 -18.83 -18.46
N GLU A 42 -3.37 -18.41 -18.37
CA GLU A 42 -2.22 -19.17 -18.88
C GLU A 42 -1.59 -20.03 -17.78
N SER A 43 -1.30 -21.28 -18.10
CA SER A 43 -0.49 -22.16 -17.25
C SER A 43 0.99 -22.01 -17.59
N SER A 44 1.86 -21.95 -16.58
CA SER A 44 3.30 -21.84 -16.79
C SER A 44 4.10 -22.56 -15.70
N LYS A 45 5.40 -22.78 -15.98
CA LYS A 45 6.34 -23.30 -14.98
C LYS A 45 7.05 -22.16 -14.24
N PRO A 46 7.61 -22.41 -13.05
CA PRO A 46 8.40 -21.44 -12.32
C PRO A 46 9.50 -20.82 -13.20
N CYS A 47 9.66 -19.50 -13.12
CA CYS A 47 10.53 -18.75 -14.03
C CYS A 47 12.02 -18.81 -13.66
N GLY A 48 12.37 -19.21 -12.45
CA GLY A 48 13.74 -19.25 -11.94
C GLY A 48 14.41 -17.91 -11.66
N ASN A 49 13.77 -16.77 -12.00
CA ASN A 49 14.38 -15.45 -11.97
C ASN A 49 13.58 -14.36 -11.24
N CYS A 50 12.41 -14.67 -10.66
CA CYS A 50 11.74 -13.74 -9.77
C CYS A 50 12.27 -13.89 -8.33
N ASP A 51 11.94 -12.92 -7.48
CA ASP A 51 12.31 -12.92 -6.06
C ASP A 51 11.95 -14.24 -5.37
N ASN A 52 10.72 -14.72 -5.50
CA ASN A 52 10.29 -15.98 -4.89
C ASN A 52 10.96 -17.25 -5.47
N CYS A 53 11.55 -17.17 -6.68
CA CYS A 53 12.31 -18.29 -7.25
C CYS A 53 13.78 -18.26 -6.83
N ILE A 54 14.36 -17.05 -6.69
CA ILE A 54 15.76 -16.85 -6.30
C ILE A 54 15.92 -17.04 -4.80
N GLU A 55 15.01 -16.46 -4.02
CA GLU A 55 14.99 -16.51 -2.57
C GLU A 55 13.56 -16.88 -2.10
N PRO A 56 13.23 -18.19 -2.08
CA PRO A 56 11.90 -18.63 -1.66
C PRO A 56 11.56 -18.12 -0.26
N PRO A 57 10.38 -17.53 -0.06
CA PRO A 57 9.98 -17.04 1.25
C PRO A 57 9.80 -18.20 2.24
N ASP A 58 10.11 -17.96 3.51
CA ASP A 58 9.80 -18.90 4.58
C ASP A 58 8.29 -19.09 4.68
N THR A 59 7.86 -20.35 4.55
CA THR A 59 6.45 -20.73 4.59
C THR A 59 6.20 -21.73 5.72
N TRP A 60 4.95 -21.81 6.13
CA TRP A 60 4.51 -22.72 7.18
C TRP A 60 3.09 -23.22 6.93
N ASP A 61 2.76 -24.35 7.50
CA ASP A 61 1.38 -24.85 7.52
C ASP A 61 0.55 -24.00 8.50
N ALA A 62 -0.27 -23.13 7.95
CA ALA A 62 -1.15 -22.21 8.65
C ALA A 62 -2.62 -22.69 8.62
N THR A 63 -2.85 -23.97 8.36
CA THR A 63 -4.21 -24.53 8.22
C THR A 63 -5.06 -24.26 9.45
N ARG A 64 -4.51 -24.48 10.63
CA ARG A 64 -5.19 -24.25 11.91
C ARG A 64 -5.55 -22.77 12.11
N GLU A 65 -4.63 -21.88 11.85
CA GLU A 65 -4.83 -20.43 11.97
C GLU A 65 -5.83 -19.91 10.94
N ALA A 66 -5.76 -20.45 9.72
CA ALA A 66 -6.76 -20.15 8.69
C ALA A 66 -8.16 -20.61 9.15
N GLN A 67 -8.31 -21.80 9.70
CA GLN A 67 -9.57 -22.28 10.25
C GLN A 67 -10.08 -21.43 11.41
N MET A 68 -9.19 -21.01 12.32
CA MET A 68 -9.55 -20.10 13.42
C MET A 68 -10.06 -18.76 12.88
N ALA A 69 -9.38 -18.15 11.91
CA ALA A 69 -9.77 -16.89 11.28
C ALA A 69 -11.12 -17.01 10.56
N LEU A 70 -11.27 -18.00 9.68
CA LEU A 70 -12.49 -18.24 8.91
C LEU A 70 -13.69 -18.58 9.82
N SER A 71 -13.47 -19.39 10.87
CA SER A 71 -14.50 -19.68 11.87
C SER A 71 -14.90 -18.43 12.66
N CYS A 72 -13.96 -17.55 12.96
CA CYS A 72 -14.23 -16.29 13.64
C CYS A 72 -15.12 -15.38 12.76
N VAL A 73 -14.80 -15.23 11.47
CA VAL A 73 -15.63 -14.47 10.51
C VAL A 73 -17.06 -15.03 10.51
N PHE A 74 -17.21 -16.35 10.34
CA PHE A 74 -18.52 -17.01 10.30
C PHE A 74 -19.35 -16.79 11.57
N ARG A 75 -18.73 -16.99 12.75
CA ARG A 75 -19.43 -16.90 14.03
C ARG A 75 -19.79 -15.48 14.40
N ALA A 76 -18.91 -14.51 14.13
CA ALA A 76 -19.17 -13.09 14.39
C ALA A 76 -20.36 -12.60 13.53
N GLN A 77 -20.36 -12.95 12.24
CA GLN A 77 -21.48 -12.64 11.34
C GLN A 77 -22.78 -13.28 11.82
N ARG A 78 -22.73 -14.58 12.15
CA ARG A 78 -23.94 -15.31 12.59
C ARG A 78 -24.53 -14.76 13.89
N ALA A 79 -23.68 -14.28 14.81
CA ALA A 79 -24.13 -13.74 16.08
C ALA A 79 -24.74 -12.34 15.95
N SER A 80 -24.23 -11.52 15.05
CA SER A 80 -24.61 -10.10 14.94
C SER A 80 -25.46 -9.76 13.72
N GLY A 81 -25.52 -10.64 12.70
CA GLY A 81 -26.14 -10.35 11.40
C GLY A 81 -25.33 -9.40 10.51
N PHE A 82 -24.13 -9.00 10.94
CA PHE A 82 -23.25 -8.05 10.22
C PHE A 82 -21.87 -8.66 9.95
N HIS A 83 -21.20 -8.15 8.94
CA HIS A 83 -19.79 -8.43 8.66
C HIS A 83 -18.90 -7.46 9.42
N PHE A 84 -17.66 -7.88 9.70
CA PHE A 84 -16.69 -7.12 10.47
C PHE A 84 -15.36 -7.02 9.74
N GLY A 85 -14.67 -5.89 9.93
CA GLY A 85 -13.31 -5.71 9.44
C GLY A 85 -12.28 -6.52 10.24
N ALA A 86 -11.10 -6.70 9.66
CA ALA A 86 -10.01 -7.50 10.23
C ALA A 86 -9.65 -7.12 11.68
N GLY A 87 -9.63 -5.82 12.01
CA GLY A 87 -9.28 -5.37 13.36
C GLY A 87 -10.21 -5.94 14.44
N HIS A 88 -11.52 -5.90 14.23
CA HIS A 88 -12.51 -6.45 15.15
C HIS A 88 -12.40 -7.98 15.30
N LEU A 89 -12.19 -8.68 14.19
CA LEU A 89 -12.00 -10.14 14.19
C LEU A 89 -10.71 -10.56 14.91
N ILE A 90 -9.64 -9.77 14.77
CA ILE A 90 -8.38 -9.97 15.48
C ILE A 90 -8.58 -9.76 16.99
N ASP A 91 -9.35 -8.76 17.40
CA ASP A 91 -9.67 -8.55 18.82
C ASP A 91 -10.41 -9.75 19.41
N ILE A 92 -11.37 -10.35 18.67
CA ILE A 92 -12.05 -11.58 19.08
C ILE A 92 -11.02 -12.72 19.23
N LEU A 93 -10.22 -12.98 18.21
CA LEU A 93 -9.25 -14.08 18.21
C LEU A 93 -8.22 -13.95 19.34
N ARG A 94 -7.79 -12.73 19.64
CA ARG A 94 -6.81 -12.46 20.70
C ARG A 94 -7.42 -12.39 22.11
N GLY A 95 -8.75 -12.36 22.21
CA GLY A 95 -9.45 -12.23 23.49
C GLY A 95 -9.40 -10.81 24.06
N ASN A 96 -9.27 -9.79 23.23
CA ASN A 96 -9.27 -8.41 23.65
C ASN A 96 -10.70 -7.97 24.01
N ARG A 97 -10.90 -7.52 25.24
CA ARG A 97 -12.19 -7.04 25.74
C ARG A 97 -12.38 -5.55 25.45
N SER A 98 -12.37 -5.16 24.17
CA SER A 98 -12.71 -3.79 23.80
C SER A 98 -14.19 -3.52 24.03
N GLU A 99 -14.56 -2.25 24.21
CA GLU A 99 -15.96 -1.85 24.40
C GLU A 99 -16.87 -2.38 23.27
N LYS A 100 -16.38 -2.33 22.02
CA LYS A 100 -17.10 -2.85 20.84
C LYS A 100 -17.37 -4.36 20.91
N ILE A 101 -16.41 -5.14 21.43
CA ILE A 101 -16.55 -6.59 21.63
C ILE A 101 -17.63 -6.88 22.68
N MET A 102 -17.58 -6.17 23.81
CA MET A 102 -18.52 -6.35 24.91
C MET A 102 -19.94 -5.93 24.55
N GLN A 103 -20.12 -4.79 23.87
CA GLN A 103 -21.44 -4.30 23.43
C GLN A 103 -22.13 -5.28 22.46
N ARG A 104 -21.36 -6.04 21.67
CA ARG A 104 -21.88 -7.03 20.71
C ARG A 104 -21.96 -8.44 21.26
N GLY A 105 -21.51 -8.69 22.49
CA GLY A 105 -21.51 -10.01 23.12
C GLY A 105 -20.52 -10.99 22.49
N HIS A 106 -19.52 -10.51 21.75
CA HIS A 106 -18.56 -11.35 21.04
C HIS A 106 -17.53 -12.02 21.95
N GLU A 107 -17.43 -11.60 23.22
CA GLU A 107 -16.67 -12.27 24.26
C GLU A 107 -17.22 -13.69 24.59
N LYS A 108 -18.46 -13.96 24.17
CA LYS A 108 -19.12 -15.27 24.38
C LYS A 108 -18.91 -16.23 23.21
N LEU A 109 -18.32 -15.77 22.13
CA LEU A 109 -18.04 -16.63 20.96
C LEU A 109 -17.00 -17.68 21.32
N THR A 110 -17.19 -18.90 20.82
CA THR A 110 -16.21 -19.99 21.02
C THR A 110 -14.85 -19.69 20.35
N THR A 111 -14.80 -18.67 19.49
CA THR A 111 -13.58 -18.16 18.86
C THR A 111 -12.90 -17.04 19.64
N PHE A 112 -13.46 -16.64 20.79
CA PHE A 112 -12.88 -15.60 21.63
C PHE A 112 -11.62 -16.13 22.33
N GLY A 113 -10.48 -15.49 22.09
CA GLY A 113 -9.22 -15.80 22.73
C GLY A 113 -8.48 -17.04 22.20
N ILE A 114 -9.04 -17.81 21.24
CA ILE A 114 -8.38 -19.01 20.71
C ILE A 114 -7.09 -18.73 19.96
N GLY A 115 -6.91 -17.51 19.48
CA GLY A 115 -5.77 -17.04 18.70
C GLY A 115 -4.80 -16.15 19.51
N ALA A 116 -4.85 -16.17 20.84
CA ALA A 116 -4.04 -15.30 21.70
C ALA A 116 -2.52 -15.53 21.58
N ALA A 117 -2.10 -16.68 21.05
CA ALA A 117 -0.70 -17.02 20.84
C ALA A 117 -0.01 -16.16 19.77
N LEU A 118 -0.79 -15.59 18.82
CA LEU A 118 -0.27 -14.72 17.76
C LEU A 118 -0.55 -13.26 18.06
N GLY A 119 0.40 -12.41 17.67
CA GLY A 119 0.27 -10.97 17.74
C GLY A 119 -0.67 -10.39 16.70
N GLU A 120 -1.08 -9.14 16.89
CA GLU A 120 -1.93 -8.43 15.93
C GLU A 120 -1.30 -8.35 14.52
N PRO A 121 0.01 -8.04 14.35
CA PRO A 121 0.62 -7.99 13.02
C PRO A 121 0.62 -9.35 12.29
N GLU A 122 0.77 -10.45 13.03
CA GLU A 122 0.73 -11.81 12.49
C GLU A 122 -0.69 -12.14 12.00
N TRP A 123 -1.70 -11.87 12.81
CA TRP A 123 -3.11 -12.02 12.41
C TRP A 123 -3.48 -11.15 11.21
N ARG A 124 -2.99 -9.90 11.16
CA ARG A 124 -3.18 -9.04 9.98
C ARG A 124 -2.57 -9.65 8.72
N ALA A 125 -1.38 -10.26 8.83
CA ALA A 125 -0.75 -10.95 7.70
C ALA A 125 -1.55 -12.19 7.26
N ILE A 126 -2.09 -12.96 8.21
CA ILE A 126 -2.96 -14.12 7.91
C ILE A 126 -4.23 -13.67 7.18
N PHE A 127 -4.95 -12.66 7.68
CA PHE A 127 -6.15 -12.16 7.02
C PHE A 127 -5.89 -11.64 5.60
N ARG A 128 -4.78 -10.92 5.37
CA ARG A 128 -4.40 -10.48 4.01
C ARG A 128 -4.15 -11.66 3.08
N GLN A 129 -3.45 -12.70 3.56
CA GLN A 129 -3.22 -13.90 2.76
C GLN A 129 -4.50 -14.69 2.48
N LEU A 130 -5.44 -14.75 3.44
CA LEU A 130 -6.76 -15.37 3.21
C LEU A 130 -7.56 -14.64 2.14
N VAL A 131 -7.51 -13.31 2.09
CA VAL A 131 -8.10 -12.51 1.01
C VAL A 131 -7.36 -12.78 -0.31
N ALA A 132 -6.03 -12.75 -0.30
CA ALA A 132 -5.20 -12.99 -1.48
C ALA A 132 -5.37 -14.40 -2.08
N PHE A 133 -5.71 -15.39 -1.26
CA PHE A 133 -5.99 -16.76 -1.69
C PHE A 133 -7.46 -16.97 -2.10
N GLY A 134 -8.30 -15.95 -1.94
CA GLY A 134 -9.70 -16.01 -2.31
C GLY A 134 -10.60 -16.74 -1.31
N TYR A 135 -10.14 -17.02 -0.08
CA TYR A 135 -10.98 -17.58 0.99
C TYR A 135 -11.85 -16.52 1.66
N LEU A 136 -11.42 -15.27 1.62
CA LEU A 136 -12.18 -14.10 2.05
C LEU A 136 -12.24 -13.09 0.91
N THR A 137 -13.30 -12.29 0.90
CA THR A 137 -13.41 -11.08 0.08
C THR A 137 -13.66 -9.88 0.97
N VAL A 138 -13.28 -8.69 0.50
CA VAL A 138 -13.52 -7.44 1.20
C VAL A 138 -14.81 -6.82 0.67
N ASP A 139 -15.76 -6.55 1.55
CA ASP A 139 -16.95 -5.78 1.22
C ASP A 139 -16.61 -4.29 1.32
N HIS A 140 -16.43 -3.66 0.17
CA HIS A 140 -16.07 -2.25 0.07
C HIS A 140 -17.25 -1.31 0.36
N GLU A 141 -18.48 -1.74 0.16
CA GLU A 141 -19.69 -1.01 0.54
C GLU A 141 -19.92 -1.07 2.06
N GLY A 142 -19.47 -2.15 2.71
CA GLY A 142 -19.58 -2.43 4.14
C GLY A 142 -18.33 -2.01 4.95
N PHE A 143 -17.70 -0.87 4.68
CA PHE A 143 -16.55 -0.33 5.44
C PHE A 143 -15.34 -1.28 5.51
N GLY A 144 -15.07 -2.06 4.47
CA GLY A 144 -13.95 -2.98 4.42
C GLY A 144 -14.13 -4.22 5.29
N SER A 145 -15.36 -4.65 5.49
CA SER A 145 -15.67 -5.87 6.23
C SER A 145 -15.29 -7.13 5.44
N LEU A 146 -14.98 -8.22 6.15
CA LEU A 146 -14.54 -9.46 5.56
C LEU A 146 -15.69 -10.45 5.45
N VAL A 147 -15.85 -11.01 4.25
CA VAL A 147 -16.91 -11.96 3.91
C VAL A 147 -16.29 -13.29 3.45
N LEU A 148 -16.86 -14.40 3.93
CA LEU A 148 -16.44 -15.74 3.51
C LEU A 148 -16.83 -16.01 2.04
N THR A 149 -15.92 -16.60 1.30
CA THR A 149 -16.19 -17.13 -0.04
C THR A 149 -16.57 -18.60 0.03
N GLU A 150 -17.06 -19.14 -1.08
CA GLU A 150 -17.36 -20.58 -1.20
C GLU A 150 -16.10 -21.45 -1.00
N ALA A 151 -14.93 -20.96 -1.47
CA ALA A 151 -13.65 -21.66 -1.33
C ALA A 151 -13.23 -21.87 0.14
N ALA A 152 -13.68 -21.01 1.06
CA ALA A 152 -13.36 -21.13 2.48
C ALA A 152 -13.93 -22.43 3.10
N LYS A 153 -14.99 -23.01 2.52
CA LYS A 153 -15.62 -24.21 3.05
C LYS A 153 -14.68 -25.42 3.06
N ALA A 154 -13.86 -25.60 2.04
CA ALA A 154 -12.90 -26.70 1.96
C ALA A 154 -11.87 -26.63 3.11
N VAL A 155 -11.40 -25.42 3.44
CA VAL A 155 -10.47 -25.20 4.57
C VAL A 155 -11.16 -25.46 5.91
N LEU A 156 -12.39 -24.95 6.09
CA LEU A 156 -13.17 -25.15 7.32
C LEU A 156 -13.49 -26.62 7.59
N LYS A 157 -13.68 -27.42 6.53
CA LYS A 157 -13.93 -28.86 6.63
C LYS A 157 -12.65 -29.72 6.72
N SER A 158 -11.47 -29.10 6.74
CA SER A 158 -10.18 -29.79 6.70
C SER A 158 -9.94 -30.61 5.42
N GLU A 159 -10.60 -30.25 4.33
CA GLU A 159 -10.40 -30.87 3.02
C GLU A 159 -9.22 -30.26 2.26
N GLN A 160 -8.75 -29.08 2.71
CA GLN A 160 -7.65 -28.35 2.10
C GLN A 160 -6.73 -27.76 3.16
N ASN A 161 -5.41 -28.00 3.00
CA ASN A 161 -4.38 -27.36 3.82
C ASN A 161 -4.03 -25.97 3.24
N VAL A 162 -3.60 -25.07 4.11
CA VAL A 162 -3.24 -23.70 3.78
C VAL A 162 -1.80 -23.43 4.17
N THR A 163 -0.95 -23.26 3.17
CA THR A 163 0.44 -22.84 3.36
C THR A 163 0.54 -21.33 3.18
N MET A 164 1.10 -20.64 4.16
CA MET A 164 1.25 -19.18 4.17
C MET A 164 2.72 -18.77 4.29
N ARG A 165 3.04 -17.58 3.81
CA ARG A 165 4.31 -16.91 4.14
C ARG A 165 4.33 -16.61 5.63
N ARG A 166 5.46 -16.88 6.27
CA ARG A 166 5.65 -16.50 7.68
C ARG A 166 5.76 -14.97 7.77
N TYR A 167 5.03 -14.40 8.72
CA TYR A 167 5.19 -12.98 9.03
C TYR A 167 6.60 -12.75 9.58
N VAL A 168 7.40 -12.00 8.85
CA VAL A 168 8.66 -11.48 9.34
C VAL A 168 8.37 -10.10 9.90
N LYS A 169 8.51 -9.96 11.23
CA LYS A 169 8.46 -8.62 11.84
C LYS A 169 9.50 -7.78 11.11
N PRO A 170 9.08 -6.65 10.48
CA PRO A 170 10.08 -5.77 9.92
C PRO A 170 10.99 -5.43 11.09
N THR A 171 12.17 -6.04 11.12
CA THR A 171 13.25 -5.49 11.87
C THR A 171 13.29 -4.04 11.36
N ARG A 172 12.87 -3.09 12.18
CA ARG A 172 13.50 -1.79 12.21
C ARG A 172 14.97 -2.12 12.57
N THR A 173 15.72 -2.67 11.66
CA THR A 173 16.97 -2.07 11.41
C THR A 173 16.55 -0.61 11.22
N ARG A 174 16.89 0.20 12.21
CA ARG A 174 17.71 1.35 11.96
C ARG A 174 18.96 0.78 11.22
N GLN A 175 18.77 0.30 10.03
CA GLN A 175 19.28 1.05 8.95
C GLN A 175 18.60 2.41 9.27
N SER A 176 19.25 3.15 10.11
CA SER A 176 20.02 4.17 9.51
C SER A 176 20.41 3.53 8.20
N SER A 177 19.40 3.41 7.29
CA SER A 177 19.72 3.74 5.96
C SER A 177 20.44 5.04 6.20
N GLY A 178 21.67 4.92 6.33
CA GLY A 178 22.62 5.82 5.88
C GLY A 178 22.52 5.98 4.33
N ARG A 179 21.38 5.67 3.75
CA ARG A 179 20.34 6.37 3.06
C ARG A 179 19.24 6.83 4.05
N THR A 180 19.55 7.63 4.98
CA THR A 180 19.49 9.02 4.60
C THR A 180 19.97 8.89 3.16
N SER A 181 19.03 8.82 2.17
CA SER A 181 19.34 9.91 1.25
C SER A 181 19.72 11.01 2.24
N GLU A 182 21.01 11.21 2.50
CA GLU A 182 21.47 12.56 2.56
C GLU A 182 20.61 13.08 1.43
N ARG A 183 19.53 13.72 1.78
CA ARG A 183 19.01 14.69 0.86
C ARG A 183 20.27 15.49 0.67
N ALA A 184 20.99 15.04 -0.38
CA ALA A 184 22.29 15.63 -0.68
C ALA A 184 21.89 17.05 -0.71
N ASP A 185 22.34 17.79 0.31
CA ASP A 185 21.84 19.14 0.52
C ASP A 185 21.85 19.71 -0.88
N PRO A 186 20.68 19.96 -1.51
CA PRO A 186 20.62 20.30 -2.92
C PRO A 186 21.46 21.53 -3.23
N THR A 187 21.93 22.20 -2.17
CA THR A 187 22.81 23.37 -2.21
C THR A 187 24.30 23.01 -2.14
N ILE A 188 24.67 21.70 -1.97
CA ILE A 188 26.08 21.29 -2.01
C ILE A 188 26.66 21.62 -3.38
N GLY A 189 27.75 22.38 -3.39
CA GLY A 189 28.46 22.84 -4.59
C GLY A 189 27.87 24.09 -5.24
N MET A 190 26.77 24.66 -4.71
CA MET A 190 26.20 25.91 -5.21
C MET A 190 27.02 27.12 -4.76
N GLY A 191 27.30 28.03 -5.70
CA GLY A 191 27.82 29.34 -5.44
C GLY A 191 26.81 30.28 -4.76
N PRO A 192 27.24 31.49 -4.31
CA PRO A 192 26.34 32.43 -3.61
C PRO A 192 25.10 32.82 -4.45
N ARG A 193 25.28 33.07 -5.76
CA ARG A 193 24.16 33.40 -6.69
C ARG A 193 23.18 32.26 -6.87
N GLU A 194 23.67 31.03 -7.03
CA GLU A 194 22.86 29.84 -7.17
C GLU A 194 22.05 29.56 -5.90
N ARG A 195 22.64 29.78 -4.71
CA ARG A 195 21.93 29.67 -3.43
C ARG A 195 20.85 30.72 -3.28
N ALA A 196 21.13 31.98 -3.64
CA ALA A 196 20.09 33.02 -3.60
C ALA A 196 18.92 32.68 -4.52
N ARG A 197 19.21 32.20 -5.73
CA ARG A 197 18.20 31.73 -6.69
C ARG A 197 17.41 30.52 -6.15
N TRP A 198 18.09 29.57 -5.53
CA TRP A 198 17.48 28.42 -4.86
C TRP A 198 16.48 28.84 -3.77
N GLU A 199 16.84 29.78 -2.92
CA GLU A 199 15.94 30.24 -1.85
C GLU A 199 14.71 30.96 -2.41
N ARG A 200 14.86 31.76 -3.48
CA ARG A 200 13.74 32.40 -4.16
C ARG A 200 12.79 31.38 -4.79
N LEU A 201 13.33 30.38 -5.48
CA LEU A 201 12.55 29.30 -6.08
C LEU A 201 11.78 28.48 -5.03
N ARG A 202 12.38 28.22 -3.88
CA ARG A 202 11.70 27.54 -2.77
C ARG A 202 10.57 28.39 -2.17
N ALA A 203 10.81 29.69 -1.99
CA ALA A 203 9.79 30.61 -1.50
C ALA A 203 8.61 30.68 -2.46
N TRP A 204 8.87 30.88 -3.75
CA TRP A 204 7.86 30.85 -4.81
C TRP A 204 7.06 29.56 -4.81
N ARG A 205 7.73 28.39 -4.81
CA ARG A 205 7.05 27.10 -4.77
C ARG A 205 6.13 26.95 -3.55
N THR A 206 6.57 27.42 -2.40
CA THR A 206 5.79 27.34 -1.15
C THR A 206 4.52 28.18 -1.27
N GLU A 207 4.62 29.38 -1.82
CA GLU A 207 3.47 30.27 -2.02
C GLU A 207 2.50 29.71 -3.07
N THR A 208 3.01 29.23 -4.20
CA THR A 208 2.22 28.60 -5.26
C THR A 208 1.49 27.35 -4.74
N ALA A 209 2.18 26.50 -3.98
CA ALA A 209 1.59 25.30 -3.37
C ALA A 209 0.46 25.65 -2.38
N LYS A 210 0.64 26.72 -1.61
CA LYS A 210 -0.38 27.22 -0.67
C LYS A 210 -1.59 27.78 -1.41
N SER A 211 -1.37 28.53 -2.47
CA SER A 211 -2.43 29.05 -3.34
C SER A 211 -3.25 27.94 -4.00
N ASP A 212 -2.57 26.89 -4.47
CA ASP A 212 -3.21 25.73 -5.11
C ASP A 212 -3.82 24.71 -4.12
N GLY A 213 -3.57 24.88 -2.82
CA GLY A 213 -4.03 23.94 -1.79
C GLY A 213 -3.38 22.56 -1.86
N VAL A 214 -2.16 22.45 -2.38
CA VAL A 214 -1.44 21.19 -2.59
C VAL A 214 -0.09 21.17 -1.84
N PRO A 215 0.45 20.00 -1.51
CA PRO A 215 1.80 19.90 -0.95
C PRO A 215 2.87 20.42 -1.92
N ALA A 216 3.91 21.10 -1.43
CA ALA A 216 4.95 21.74 -2.24
C ALA A 216 5.67 20.79 -3.24
N TYR A 217 5.83 19.50 -2.89
CA TYR A 217 6.45 18.50 -3.78
C TYR A 217 5.60 18.19 -5.03
N VAL A 218 4.30 18.49 -5.00
CA VAL A 218 3.40 18.32 -6.16
C VAL A 218 3.73 19.34 -7.24
N ILE A 219 4.09 20.58 -6.84
CA ILE A 219 4.52 21.62 -7.75
C ILE A 219 5.88 21.21 -8.35
N PHE A 220 6.94 21.16 -7.55
CA PHE A 220 8.27 20.71 -7.96
C PHE A 220 9.03 20.01 -6.81
N HIS A 221 9.79 18.98 -7.15
CA HIS A 221 10.76 18.37 -6.24
C HIS A 221 11.99 19.27 -6.03
N ASP A 222 12.63 19.15 -4.88
CA ASP A 222 13.85 19.91 -4.55
C ASP A 222 14.96 19.72 -5.60
N ALA A 223 15.11 18.49 -6.13
CA ALA A 223 16.10 18.20 -7.17
C ALA A 223 15.86 19.04 -8.45
N THR A 224 14.61 19.20 -8.90
CA THR A 224 14.27 20.01 -10.08
C THR A 224 14.58 21.50 -9.84
N LEU A 225 14.19 22.04 -8.67
CA LEU A 225 14.50 23.43 -8.33
C LEU A 225 16.01 23.67 -8.19
N ALA A 226 16.76 22.68 -7.71
CA ALA A 226 18.21 22.76 -7.61
C ALA A 226 18.88 22.85 -9.01
N GLU A 227 18.38 22.07 -9.97
CA GLU A 227 18.86 22.14 -11.35
C GLU A 227 18.51 23.48 -12.01
N ILE A 228 17.31 24.03 -11.77
CA ILE A 228 16.93 25.38 -12.23
C ILE A 228 17.87 26.43 -11.62
N ALA A 229 18.16 26.32 -10.32
CA ALA A 229 19.03 27.27 -9.63
C ALA A 229 20.48 27.25 -10.15
N ARG A 230 21.01 26.06 -10.47
CA ARG A 230 22.37 25.89 -11.03
C ARG A 230 22.47 26.41 -12.45
N ASN A 231 21.52 25.98 -13.29
CA ASN A 231 21.58 26.29 -14.73
C ASN A 231 21.20 27.74 -15.05
N GLY A 232 20.35 28.39 -14.22
CA GLY A 232 19.90 29.75 -14.42
C GLY A 232 19.29 29.99 -15.80
N PRO A 233 18.21 29.26 -16.16
CA PRO A 233 17.63 29.36 -17.50
C PRO A 233 17.11 30.78 -17.81
N ASP A 234 17.35 31.24 -19.02
CA ASP A 234 16.90 32.55 -19.52
C ASP A 234 15.70 32.41 -20.47
N SER A 235 15.36 31.17 -20.88
CA SER A 235 14.30 30.91 -21.83
C SER A 235 13.47 29.67 -21.48
N ILE A 236 12.26 29.59 -22.04
CA ILE A 236 11.41 28.39 -21.95
C ILE A 236 12.11 27.15 -22.53
N GLU A 237 12.95 27.33 -23.55
CA GLU A 237 13.69 26.23 -24.18
C GLU A 237 14.75 25.66 -23.22
N ASP A 238 15.42 26.51 -22.45
CA ASP A 238 16.39 26.08 -21.42
C ASP A 238 15.69 25.32 -20.30
N LEU A 239 14.51 25.79 -19.86
CA LEU A 239 13.70 25.09 -18.88
C LEU A 239 13.27 23.68 -19.35
N ARG A 240 13.01 23.50 -20.64
CA ARG A 240 12.59 22.21 -21.23
C ARG A 240 13.66 21.13 -21.07
N GLY A 241 14.93 21.51 -21.08
CA GLY A 241 16.06 20.60 -20.88
C GLY A 241 16.23 20.07 -19.45
N ILE A 242 15.53 20.66 -18.47
CA ILE A 242 15.73 20.34 -17.06
C ILE A 242 14.92 19.11 -16.64
N PRO A 243 15.52 18.11 -16.00
CA PRO A 243 14.82 16.91 -15.50
C PRO A 243 13.67 17.28 -14.56
N GLY A 244 12.48 16.74 -14.82
CA GLY A 244 11.27 17.03 -14.03
C GLY A 244 10.42 18.20 -14.56
N MET A 245 10.85 18.83 -15.69
CA MET A 245 10.14 19.89 -16.39
C MET A 245 9.40 19.29 -17.59
N GLY A 246 8.19 18.77 -17.36
CA GLY A 246 7.32 18.27 -18.44
C GLY A 246 6.49 19.39 -19.07
N ALA A 247 5.96 19.15 -20.29
CA ALA A 247 5.21 20.14 -21.09
C ALA A 247 4.14 20.88 -20.26
N ARG A 248 3.30 20.16 -19.50
CA ARG A 248 2.26 20.75 -18.65
C ARG A 248 2.80 21.71 -17.58
N LYS A 249 3.99 21.43 -17.04
CA LYS A 249 4.62 22.29 -16.03
C LYS A 249 5.27 23.52 -16.67
N LEU A 250 5.81 23.38 -17.86
CA LEU A 250 6.28 24.51 -18.67
C LEU A 250 5.14 25.46 -19.00
N ASP A 251 4.03 24.94 -19.51
CA ASP A 251 2.86 25.73 -19.89
C ASP A 251 2.25 26.48 -18.69
N ARG A 252 2.33 25.88 -17.50
CA ARG A 252 1.69 26.45 -16.32
C ARG A 252 2.61 27.38 -15.51
N PHE A 253 3.89 27.06 -15.40
CA PHE A 253 4.82 27.71 -14.46
C PHE A 253 6.06 28.29 -15.15
N GLY A 254 6.22 28.11 -16.46
CA GLY A 254 7.45 28.47 -17.16
C GLY A 254 7.79 29.95 -17.04
N ASP A 255 6.83 30.83 -17.35
CA ASP A 255 7.02 32.29 -17.32
C ASP A 255 7.33 32.78 -15.89
N GLU A 256 6.57 32.32 -14.89
CA GLU A 256 6.81 32.67 -13.48
C GLU A 256 8.19 32.19 -12.99
N LEU A 257 8.62 31.00 -13.41
CA LEU A 257 9.96 30.50 -13.06
C LEU A 257 11.07 31.37 -13.64
N LEU A 258 10.94 31.81 -14.90
CA LEU A 258 11.92 32.71 -15.52
C LEU A 258 11.98 34.06 -14.80
N GLU A 259 10.84 34.61 -14.39
CA GLU A 259 10.79 35.83 -13.58
C GLU A 259 11.52 35.65 -12.24
N VAL A 260 11.29 34.54 -11.53
CA VAL A 260 11.93 34.22 -10.25
C VAL A 260 13.45 34.01 -10.41
N VAL A 261 13.86 33.42 -11.54
CA VAL A 261 15.27 33.20 -11.87
C VAL A 261 15.99 34.51 -12.22
N ALA A 262 15.30 35.39 -12.98
CA ALA A 262 15.85 36.69 -13.44
C ALA A 262 15.88 37.75 -12.32
N ALA A 263 15.13 37.60 -11.24
CA ALA A 263 15.15 38.51 -10.10
C ALA A 263 16.50 38.40 -9.36
N ASP A 264 17.49 39.21 -9.72
CA ASP A 264 18.78 39.31 -9.06
C ASP A 264 18.74 40.27 -7.85
#